data_4fbb5e7a4f0e50aac0b70ee730a873ff
#
_entry.id   4fbb5e7a4f0e50aac0b70ee730a873ff
#
_cell.length_a   1.000
_cell.length_b   1.000
_cell.length_c   1.000
_cell.angle_alpha   90.00
_cell.angle_beta   90.00
_cell.angle_gamma   90.00
#
_symmetry.space_group_name_H-M   'P 1'
#
loop_
_entity.id
_entity.type
_entity.pdbx_description
1 polymer ?
#
loop_
_entity_poly.entity_id
_entity_poly.type
_entity_poly.pdbx_seq_one_letter_code
_entity_poly.pdbx_strand_id
1 'polypeptide(L)'
;MAGRSDLRNVAIVAHVDHGKTTLVDAMLWQSGAFRENQDVDERVLDSMDLEREKGITILAKNTAVHYSGTKINIVDTPGHADFGGEVERGLTMVDGVLLLVDSSEGPLPQTRFVLRKALGAKLPVILVVNKVDRPDARIEEVVNEVYELFLDLDADESQIEFPIVYTNAREGRAGTEPEALADDLQPLFELLLETIPPPSHDPDHPLQALVTNLDASPYVGRLALARVQHGTIRKGQQVAWCRADGKIERAKVTELYVTEALDRVEADAAGPGEIVAVAGLPEVTIGETLADPEDPRPLPVSTVDEPSLSMTIGINTSPLSGREGDKLTASMLKGRLDQELVGNVSLRVLPTERPDTWEVQGRGELQLAVLVELMRREGFELTVGKPQVVTQLVDGKVHEPVERLAIDAPEDYVGVLTQLLALRKGRLEQMVNHGTGWVRLEYLVPARGLIGFRTEFLTETRGTGILHHVFDRYEPWHGELRTRPTGSLVADRRGPATSFALQNLQERGAMFIGPTTEVYEGMIVGENARSEDLDVNATKEKKLTNMRSSTADELVRLIPPRPMSLEQSLEFIREDECIEVTPASVRLRKVELDASRRQSAASKKAKALATAGG
;
A
#
# COMPACT_ATOMS: atom_id res chain seq x y z
N MET A 1 11.90 -35.95 9.97
CA MET A 1 12.02 -34.88 8.94
C MET A 1 13.50 -34.65 8.63
N ALA A 2 13.86 -34.52 7.36
CA ALA A 2 15.22 -34.14 6.94
C ALA A 2 15.27 -32.63 6.72
N GLY A 3 16.42 -32.01 6.99
CA GLY A 3 16.64 -30.56 6.74
C GLY A 3 17.63 -30.36 5.60
N ARG A 4 17.40 -29.35 4.76
CA ARG A 4 18.33 -28.91 3.70
C ARG A 4 19.29 -27.88 4.24
N SER A 5 20.46 -28.32 4.74
CA SER A 5 21.43 -27.41 5.36
C SER A 5 22.05 -26.41 4.41
N ASP A 6 21.97 -26.64 3.10
CA ASP A 6 22.49 -25.79 2.02
C ASP A 6 21.54 -24.63 1.63
N LEU A 7 20.40 -24.49 2.30
CA LEU A 7 19.37 -23.51 1.96
C LEU A 7 18.80 -22.82 3.21
N ARG A 8 18.50 -21.53 3.10
CA ARG A 8 17.71 -20.76 4.06
C ARG A 8 16.70 -19.90 3.30
N ASN A 9 15.49 -19.74 3.86
CA ASN A 9 14.48 -18.85 3.34
C ASN A 9 14.13 -17.83 4.43
N VAL A 10 14.32 -16.56 4.16
CA VAL A 10 14.10 -15.48 5.14
C VAL A 10 13.28 -14.35 4.53
N ALA A 11 12.31 -13.83 5.28
CA ALA A 11 11.62 -12.59 4.93
C ALA A 11 12.32 -11.40 5.60
N ILE A 12 12.47 -10.31 4.87
CA ILE A 12 12.86 -9.04 5.47
C ILE A 12 11.62 -8.18 5.66
N VAL A 13 11.38 -7.82 6.90
CA VAL A 13 10.24 -7.03 7.35
C VAL A 13 10.75 -5.73 7.94
N ALA A 14 10.28 -4.61 7.42
CA ALA A 14 10.66 -3.29 7.91
C ALA A 14 9.52 -2.30 7.68
N HIS A 15 9.52 -1.25 8.48
CA HIS A 15 8.75 -0.07 8.14
C HIS A 15 9.36 0.66 6.94
N VAL A 16 8.58 1.52 6.28
CA VAL A 16 9.06 2.43 5.23
C VAL A 16 10.20 3.28 5.80
N ASP A 17 11.24 3.49 5.01
CA ASP A 17 12.45 4.25 5.37
C ASP A 17 13.34 3.68 6.48
N HIS A 18 13.05 2.52 7.09
CA HIS A 18 13.96 1.85 8.03
C HIS A 18 15.24 1.28 7.40
N GLY A 19 15.35 1.31 6.06
CA GLY A 19 16.54 0.93 5.31
C GLY A 19 16.53 -0.50 4.78
N LYS A 20 15.35 -1.11 4.58
CA LYS A 20 15.18 -2.47 4.06
C LYS A 20 15.90 -2.68 2.73
N THR A 21 15.58 -1.87 1.72
CA THR A 21 16.18 -1.97 0.38
C THR A 21 17.70 -1.77 0.45
N THR A 22 18.17 -0.80 1.25
CA THR A 22 19.60 -0.55 1.46
C THR A 22 20.32 -1.75 2.08
N LEU A 23 19.70 -2.44 3.04
CA LEU A 23 20.29 -3.63 3.64
C LEU A 23 20.37 -4.79 2.64
N VAL A 24 19.32 -5.04 1.87
CA VAL A 24 19.32 -6.10 0.84
C VAL A 24 20.32 -5.81 -0.26
N ASP A 25 20.43 -4.56 -0.70
CA ASP A 25 21.46 -4.15 -1.67
C ASP A 25 22.86 -4.42 -1.12
N ALA A 26 23.14 -4.07 0.15
CA ALA A 26 24.42 -4.36 0.79
C ALA A 26 24.70 -5.87 0.89
N MET A 27 23.68 -6.68 1.21
CA MET A 27 23.80 -8.15 1.22
C MET A 27 24.12 -8.72 -0.17
N LEU A 28 23.49 -8.22 -1.23
CA LEU A 28 23.76 -8.60 -2.62
C LEU A 28 25.20 -8.23 -3.05
N TRP A 29 25.65 -7.01 -2.70
CA TRP A 29 27.01 -6.59 -3.00
C TRP A 29 28.06 -7.48 -2.33
N GLN A 30 27.91 -7.74 -1.05
CA GLN A 30 28.90 -8.52 -0.29
C GLN A 30 28.86 -10.02 -0.57
N SER A 31 27.76 -10.54 -1.07
CA SER A 31 27.65 -11.93 -1.55
C SER A 31 28.29 -12.18 -2.91
N GLY A 32 28.82 -11.13 -3.58
CA GLY A 32 29.41 -11.24 -4.91
C GLY A 32 28.40 -11.38 -6.05
N ALA A 33 27.14 -11.02 -5.82
CA ALA A 33 26.08 -11.04 -6.84
C ALA A 33 26.34 -10.06 -7.98
N PHE A 34 27.11 -9.01 -7.72
CA PHE A 34 27.49 -7.99 -8.72
C PHE A 34 28.98 -8.03 -9.03
N ARG A 35 29.35 -7.67 -10.27
CA ARG A 35 30.75 -7.51 -10.65
C ARG A 35 31.29 -6.16 -10.18
N GLU A 36 32.56 -6.07 -9.79
CA GLU A 36 33.23 -4.87 -9.24
C GLU A 36 33.09 -3.58 -10.08
N ASN A 37 32.77 -3.69 -11.39
CA ASN A 37 32.62 -2.57 -12.32
C ASN A 37 31.21 -2.47 -12.91
N GLN A 38 30.22 -3.08 -12.29
CA GLN A 38 28.84 -3.00 -12.77
C GLN A 38 28.21 -1.73 -12.19
N ASP A 39 27.83 -0.78 -13.06
CA ASP A 39 26.99 0.36 -12.68
C ASP A 39 25.59 -0.21 -12.36
N VAL A 40 25.26 -0.25 -11.09
CA VAL A 40 23.96 -0.72 -10.60
C VAL A 40 23.27 0.47 -9.97
N ASP A 41 22.06 0.75 -10.41
CA ASP A 41 21.23 1.81 -9.83
C ASP A 41 21.02 1.56 -8.31
N GLU A 42 21.05 2.62 -7.53
CA GLU A 42 20.61 2.55 -6.12
C GLU A 42 19.16 2.03 -6.08
N ARG A 43 18.82 1.15 -5.11
CA ARG A 43 17.52 0.49 -4.95
C ARG A 43 17.21 -0.52 -6.07
N VAL A 44 18.10 -1.47 -6.25
CA VAL A 44 17.98 -2.51 -7.30
C VAL A 44 16.67 -3.31 -7.19
N LEU A 45 16.15 -3.49 -5.98
CA LEU A 45 14.90 -4.21 -5.74
C LEU A 45 13.64 -3.42 -6.12
N ASP A 46 13.68 -2.09 -6.07
CA ASP A 46 12.53 -1.26 -6.44
C ASP A 46 12.42 -1.15 -7.97
N SER A 47 11.95 -2.20 -8.63
CA SER A 47 11.92 -2.31 -10.09
C SER A 47 10.80 -1.49 -10.75
N MET A 48 9.74 -1.15 -10.01
CA MET A 48 8.65 -0.32 -10.51
C MET A 48 8.94 1.16 -10.31
N ASP A 49 8.71 1.98 -11.34
CA ASP A 49 8.86 3.44 -11.22
C ASP A 49 8.04 4.02 -10.07
N LEU A 50 6.85 3.45 -9.82
CA LEU A 50 5.99 3.89 -8.73
C LEU A 50 6.56 3.55 -7.34
N GLU A 51 7.25 2.41 -7.18
CA GLU A 51 7.97 2.07 -5.94
C GLU A 51 9.10 3.07 -5.68
N ARG A 52 9.88 3.41 -6.71
CA ARG A 52 10.96 4.41 -6.61
C ARG A 52 10.44 5.81 -6.27
N GLU A 53 9.34 6.24 -6.91
CA GLU A 53 8.72 7.55 -6.66
C GLU A 53 8.11 7.67 -5.27
N LYS A 54 7.47 6.59 -4.78
CA LYS A 54 6.80 6.57 -3.47
C LYS A 54 7.73 6.16 -2.33
N GLY A 55 8.88 5.56 -2.63
CA GLY A 55 9.82 5.03 -1.63
C GLY A 55 9.31 3.80 -0.88
N ILE A 56 8.33 3.07 -1.43
CA ILE A 56 7.68 1.92 -0.79
C ILE A 56 7.79 0.69 -1.68
N THR A 57 7.93 -0.49 -1.07
CA THR A 57 7.77 -1.78 -1.76
C THR A 57 6.27 -2.07 -1.91
N ILE A 58 5.83 -2.33 -3.13
CA ILE A 58 4.43 -2.64 -3.46
C ILE A 58 4.25 -4.15 -3.64
N LEU A 59 5.16 -4.80 -4.38
CA LEU A 59 5.14 -6.23 -4.66
C LEU A 59 6.26 -6.96 -3.92
N ALA A 60 5.93 -8.13 -3.35
CA ALA A 60 6.93 -9.01 -2.78
C ALA A 60 7.87 -9.55 -3.89
N LYS A 61 9.17 -9.51 -3.65
CA LYS A 61 10.21 -9.97 -4.59
C LYS A 61 11.12 -10.98 -3.93
N ASN A 62 11.62 -11.91 -4.73
CA ASN A 62 12.61 -12.89 -4.29
C ASN A 62 13.97 -12.55 -4.85
N THR A 63 14.96 -12.56 -3.98
CA THR A 63 16.38 -12.51 -4.31
C THR A 63 17.11 -13.67 -3.64
N ALA A 64 18.28 -13.99 -4.12
CA ALA A 64 19.11 -15.04 -3.50
C ALA A 64 20.54 -14.54 -3.35
N VAL A 65 21.12 -14.78 -2.18
CA VAL A 65 22.54 -14.53 -1.89
C VAL A 65 23.22 -15.82 -1.46
N HIS A 66 24.53 -15.92 -1.66
CA HIS A 66 25.32 -17.07 -1.23
C HIS A 66 26.30 -16.66 -0.14
N TYR A 67 26.29 -17.38 0.97
CA TYR A 67 27.25 -17.18 2.05
C TYR A 67 27.72 -18.53 2.62
N SER A 68 29.03 -18.72 2.69
CA SER A 68 29.66 -19.97 3.22
C SER A 68 29.09 -21.27 2.64
N GLY A 69 28.77 -21.29 1.34
CA GLY A 69 28.21 -22.47 0.66
C GLY A 69 26.71 -22.69 0.87
N THR A 70 26.04 -21.81 1.60
CA THR A 70 24.58 -21.83 1.80
C THR A 70 23.92 -20.78 0.91
N LYS A 71 22.88 -21.17 0.19
CA LYS A 71 21.98 -20.25 -0.52
C LYS A 71 20.96 -19.68 0.44
N ILE A 72 20.82 -18.38 0.47
CA ILE A 72 19.85 -17.67 1.28
C ILE A 72 18.86 -16.96 0.36
N ASN A 73 17.65 -17.48 0.26
CA ASN A 73 16.55 -16.82 -0.43
C ASN A 73 16.01 -15.72 0.48
N ILE A 74 15.94 -14.51 -0.04
CA ILE A 74 15.43 -13.34 0.65
C ILE A 74 14.12 -12.94 -0.02
N VAL A 75 13.04 -13.00 0.75
CA VAL A 75 11.72 -12.53 0.34
C VAL A 75 11.56 -11.10 0.83
N ASP A 76 11.64 -10.14 -0.07
CA ASP A 76 11.36 -8.74 0.22
C ASP A 76 9.86 -8.53 0.33
N THR A 77 9.35 -8.20 1.53
CA THR A 77 7.92 -8.01 1.79
C THR A 77 7.57 -6.53 1.87
N PRO A 78 6.39 -6.10 1.35
CA PRO A 78 5.91 -4.75 1.57
C PRO A 78 5.86 -4.41 3.06
N GLY A 79 6.26 -3.17 3.41
CA GLY A 79 6.17 -2.69 4.78
C GLY A 79 4.79 -2.12 5.13
N HIS A 80 3.95 -1.78 4.16
CA HIS A 80 2.67 -1.12 4.39
C HIS A 80 1.51 -2.12 4.57
N ALA A 81 0.66 -1.89 5.58
CA ALA A 81 -0.46 -2.77 5.92
C ALA A 81 -1.48 -2.95 4.77
N ASP A 82 -1.62 -1.95 3.90
CA ASP A 82 -2.49 -2.01 2.71
C ASP A 82 -2.11 -3.16 1.76
N PHE A 83 -0.84 -3.57 1.77
CA PHE A 83 -0.31 -4.71 1.02
C PHE A 83 -0.19 -5.98 1.87
N GLY A 84 -0.96 -6.08 2.96
CA GLY A 84 -0.89 -7.19 3.91
C GLY A 84 -1.09 -8.58 3.28
N GLY A 85 -1.84 -8.69 2.17
CA GLY A 85 -1.94 -9.95 1.42
C GLY A 85 -0.61 -10.41 0.83
N GLU A 86 0.24 -9.49 0.37
CA GLU A 86 1.60 -9.78 -0.09
C GLU A 86 2.48 -10.25 1.08
N VAL A 87 2.35 -9.59 2.24
CA VAL A 87 3.08 -9.96 3.46
C VAL A 87 2.73 -11.38 3.91
N GLU A 88 1.44 -11.70 4.00
CA GLU A 88 0.96 -13.03 4.42
C GLU A 88 1.50 -14.12 3.50
N ARG A 89 1.45 -13.90 2.18
CA ARG A 89 2.00 -14.83 1.20
C ARG A 89 3.52 -14.95 1.28
N GLY A 90 4.23 -13.83 1.48
CA GLY A 90 5.67 -13.82 1.68
C GLY A 90 6.09 -14.67 2.89
N LEU A 91 5.37 -14.55 4.01
CA LEU A 91 5.63 -15.32 5.22
C LEU A 91 5.39 -16.83 5.06
N THR A 92 4.53 -17.27 4.15
CA THR A 92 4.36 -18.72 3.88
C THR A 92 5.52 -19.33 3.09
N MET A 93 6.37 -18.50 2.48
CA MET A 93 7.53 -18.95 1.70
C MET A 93 8.82 -19.09 2.50
N VAL A 94 8.84 -18.64 3.76
CA VAL A 94 10.08 -18.51 4.53
C VAL A 94 10.10 -19.37 5.79
N ASP A 95 11.30 -19.54 6.35
CA ASP A 95 11.56 -20.32 7.56
C ASP A 95 11.94 -19.42 8.75
N GLY A 96 12.07 -18.10 8.54
CA GLY A 96 12.31 -17.11 9.57
C GLY A 96 12.24 -15.68 9.04
N VAL A 97 12.40 -14.70 9.94
CA VAL A 97 12.17 -13.27 9.68
C VAL A 97 13.34 -12.44 10.18
N LEU A 98 13.82 -11.51 9.36
CA LEU A 98 14.64 -10.38 9.77
C LEU A 98 13.72 -9.18 10.01
N LEU A 99 13.58 -8.79 11.27
CA LEU A 99 12.80 -7.63 11.69
C LEU A 99 13.72 -6.42 11.75
N LEU A 100 13.64 -5.54 10.76
CA LEU A 100 14.47 -4.35 10.67
C LEU A 100 13.78 -3.15 11.32
N VAL A 101 14.46 -2.54 12.30
CA VAL A 101 13.97 -1.39 13.06
C VAL A 101 15.01 -0.27 13.03
N ASP A 102 14.56 0.96 12.78
CA ASP A 102 15.41 2.15 12.86
C ASP A 102 15.75 2.46 14.32
N SER A 103 17.03 2.72 14.60
CA SER A 103 17.55 2.96 15.95
C SER A 103 17.03 4.25 16.62
N SER A 104 16.44 5.17 15.85
CA SER A 104 15.87 6.42 16.37
C SER A 104 14.34 6.39 16.44
N GLU A 105 13.67 5.75 15.48
CA GLU A 105 12.19 5.73 15.38
C GLU A 105 11.58 4.60 16.21
N GLY A 106 12.26 3.46 16.31
CA GLY A 106 11.74 2.28 16.99
C GLY A 106 10.67 1.51 16.20
N PRO A 107 9.99 0.55 16.83
CA PRO A 107 8.94 -0.24 16.17
C PRO A 107 7.68 0.60 15.93
N LEU A 108 7.23 0.66 14.68
CA LEU A 108 6.05 1.40 14.25
C LEU A 108 4.84 0.48 14.05
N PRO A 109 3.59 0.99 13.98
CA PRO A 109 2.38 0.14 13.92
C PRO A 109 2.33 -0.89 12.81
N GLN A 110 2.93 -0.59 11.66
CA GLN A 110 3.01 -1.54 10.55
C GLN A 110 3.90 -2.73 10.88
N THR A 111 4.98 -2.50 11.64
CA THR A 111 5.82 -3.56 12.21
C THR A 111 4.99 -4.51 13.07
N ARG A 112 4.08 -3.98 13.89
CA ARG A 112 3.15 -4.75 14.73
C ARG A 112 2.28 -5.73 13.92
N PHE A 113 1.74 -5.28 12.79
CA PHE A 113 0.93 -6.13 11.92
C PHE A 113 1.72 -7.33 11.39
N VAL A 114 2.89 -7.08 10.80
CA VAL A 114 3.69 -8.14 10.19
C VAL A 114 4.27 -9.08 11.26
N LEU A 115 4.72 -8.53 12.39
CA LEU A 115 5.23 -9.32 13.50
C LEU A 115 4.14 -10.24 14.09
N ARG A 116 2.90 -9.77 14.27
CA ARG A 116 1.76 -10.61 14.69
C ARG A 116 1.57 -11.82 13.77
N LYS A 117 1.66 -11.62 12.45
CA LYS A 117 1.52 -12.71 11.47
C LYS A 117 2.72 -13.68 11.54
N ALA A 118 3.94 -13.18 11.71
CA ALA A 118 5.14 -13.98 11.86
C ALA A 118 5.11 -14.83 13.15
N LEU A 119 4.74 -14.23 14.28
CA LEU A 119 4.59 -14.92 15.57
C LEU A 119 3.48 -15.98 15.52
N GLY A 120 2.33 -15.66 14.89
CA GLY A 120 1.25 -16.62 14.66
C GLY A 120 1.65 -17.82 13.79
N ALA A 121 2.58 -17.61 12.85
CA ALA A 121 3.19 -18.65 12.03
C ALA A 121 4.35 -19.38 12.75
N LYS A 122 4.69 -18.99 13.98
CA LYS A 122 5.81 -19.50 14.79
C LYS A 122 7.17 -19.44 14.09
N LEU A 123 7.39 -18.40 13.30
CA LEU A 123 8.65 -18.16 12.64
C LEU A 123 9.65 -17.55 13.64
N PRO A 124 10.91 -18.02 13.69
CA PRO A 124 11.96 -17.36 14.45
C PRO A 124 12.22 -15.97 13.88
N VAL A 125 12.49 -15.02 14.76
CA VAL A 125 12.72 -13.62 14.43
C VAL A 125 14.12 -13.21 14.85
N ILE A 126 14.86 -12.53 13.96
CA ILE A 126 16.10 -11.83 14.29
C ILE A 126 15.80 -10.34 14.26
N LEU A 127 16.09 -9.64 15.35
CA LEU A 127 16.00 -8.18 15.39
C LEU A 127 17.24 -7.55 14.77
N VAL A 128 17.05 -6.73 13.74
CA VAL A 128 18.10 -5.93 13.10
C VAL A 128 17.86 -4.47 13.44
N VAL A 129 18.67 -3.92 14.36
CA VAL A 129 18.64 -2.50 14.70
C VAL A 129 19.54 -1.75 13.72
N ASN A 130 18.94 -0.98 12.82
CA ASN A 130 19.66 -0.29 11.75
C ASN A 130 19.88 1.19 12.04
N LYS A 131 20.81 1.80 11.29
CA LYS A 131 21.19 3.21 11.37
C LYS A 131 21.75 3.59 12.76
N VAL A 132 22.51 2.69 13.37
CA VAL A 132 23.10 2.92 14.70
C VAL A 132 24.14 4.05 14.72
N ASP A 133 24.58 4.51 13.54
CA ASP A 133 25.47 5.63 13.31
C ASP A 133 24.77 7.01 13.46
N ARG A 134 23.45 7.05 13.57
CA ARG A 134 22.72 8.32 13.71
C ARG A 134 23.01 8.99 15.04
N PRO A 135 23.17 10.32 15.07
CA PRO A 135 23.40 11.07 16.31
C PRO A 135 22.18 11.09 17.25
N ASP A 136 20.98 10.80 16.73
CA ASP A 136 19.72 10.71 17.46
C ASP A 136 19.30 9.26 17.77
N ALA A 137 20.23 8.29 17.60
CA ALA A 137 19.98 6.90 17.92
C ALA A 137 19.72 6.71 19.44
N ARG A 138 18.67 5.94 19.78
CA ARG A 138 18.27 5.58 21.15
C ARG A 138 18.16 4.06 21.29
N ILE A 139 19.25 3.38 21.00
CA ILE A 139 19.33 1.94 20.77
C ILE A 139 18.71 1.11 21.90
N GLU A 140 19.08 1.37 23.17
CA GLU A 140 18.56 0.62 24.33
C GLU A 140 17.03 0.79 24.47
N GLU A 141 16.52 2.00 24.27
CA GLU A 141 15.08 2.27 24.33
C GLU A 141 14.33 1.54 23.22
N VAL A 142 14.86 1.56 21.98
CA VAL A 142 14.26 0.88 20.85
C VAL A 142 14.21 -0.63 21.05
N VAL A 143 15.26 -1.23 21.58
CA VAL A 143 15.28 -2.66 21.93
C VAL A 143 14.20 -2.99 22.97
N ASN A 144 14.07 -2.15 24.02
CA ASN A 144 13.04 -2.32 25.02
C ASN A 144 11.62 -2.16 24.44
N GLU A 145 11.39 -1.18 23.55
CA GLU A 145 10.12 -1.02 22.84
C GLU A 145 9.77 -2.25 21.98
N VAL A 146 10.76 -2.91 21.39
CA VAL A 146 10.54 -4.16 20.65
C VAL A 146 10.18 -5.30 21.61
N TYR A 147 10.81 -5.43 22.77
CA TYR A 147 10.40 -6.42 23.79
C TYR A 147 8.97 -6.18 24.27
N GLU A 148 8.60 -4.93 24.55
CA GLU A 148 7.22 -4.56 24.90
C GLU A 148 6.23 -4.93 23.79
N LEU A 149 6.62 -4.70 22.53
CA LEU A 149 5.80 -5.07 21.36
C LEU A 149 5.58 -6.60 21.28
N PHE A 150 6.59 -7.42 21.56
CA PHE A 150 6.44 -8.87 21.58
C PHE A 150 5.50 -9.33 22.70
N LEU A 151 5.63 -8.76 23.90
CA LEU A 151 4.73 -9.03 25.02
C LEU A 151 3.28 -8.63 24.73
N ASP A 152 3.08 -7.47 24.10
CA ASP A 152 1.76 -7.00 23.66
C ASP A 152 1.09 -7.88 22.59
N LEU A 153 1.89 -8.64 21.85
CA LEU A 153 1.43 -9.58 20.83
C LEU A 153 1.28 -11.01 21.36
N ASP A 154 1.31 -11.20 22.68
CA ASP A 154 1.22 -12.51 23.35
C ASP A 154 2.28 -13.52 22.85
N ALA A 155 3.50 -13.03 22.57
CA ALA A 155 4.63 -13.89 22.20
C ALA A 155 4.96 -14.88 23.32
N ASP A 156 5.24 -16.12 22.95
CA ASP A 156 5.66 -17.14 23.92
C ASP A 156 7.14 -16.95 24.37
N GLU A 157 7.55 -17.66 25.43
CA GLU A 157 8.88 -17.54 26.01
C GLU A 157 10.00 -17.78 24.98
N SER A 158 9.80 -18.71 24.04
CA SER A 158 10.78 -19.03 23.00
C SER A 158 10.86 -17.96 21.91
N GLN A 159 9.81 -17.17 21.74
CA GLN A 159 9.76 -16.09 20.76
C GLN A 159 10.33 -14.78 21.29
N ILE A 160 10.30 -14.57 22.62
CA ILE A 160 10.85 -13.36 23.27
C ILE A 160 12.39 -13.42 23.31
N GLU A 161 12.99 -14.59 23.32
CA GLU A 161 14.44 -14.79 23.27
C GLU A 161 15.00 -14.65 21.85
N PHE A 162 14.71 -13.53 21.15
CA PHE A 162 15.21 -13.28 19.81
C PHE A 162 16.65 -12.71 19.85
N PRO A 163 17.54 -13.15 18.92
CA PRO A 163 18.86 -12.56 18.77
C PRO A 163 18.80 -11.18 18.13
N ILE A 164 19.78 -10.32 18.46
CA ILE A 164 19.88 -8.94 18.02
C ILE A 164 21.18 -8.74 17.25
N VAL A 165 21.10 -8.04 16.12
CA VAL A 165 22.24 -7.56 15.36
C VAL A 165 22.08 -6.06 15.07
N TYR A 166 23.18 -5.33 15.19
CA TYR A 166 23.24 -3.89 14.95
C TYR A 166 23.85 -3.62 13.59
N THR A 167 23.29 -2.69 12.82
CA THR A 167 23.74 -2.45 11.44
C THR A 167 23.83 -0.97 11.10
N ASN A 168 24.79 -0.65 10.24
CA ASN A 168 24.78 0.50 9.37
C ASN A 168 24.66 -0.03 7.93
N ALA A 169 23.43 -0.21 7.47
CA ALA A 169 23.15 -0.81 6.17
C ALA A 169 23.75 0.01 5.01
N ARG A 170 23.86 1.33 5.16
CA ARG A 170 24.42 2.23 4.14
C ARG A 170 25.91 1.98 3.91
N GLU A 171 26.65 1.68 4.95
CA GLU A 171 28.08 1.34 4.89
C GLU A 171 28.31 -0.18 4.73
N GLY A 172 27.25 -1.00 4.81
CA GLY A 172 27.33 -2.45 4.73
C GLY A 172 28.04 -3.10 5.92
N ARG A 173 27.84 -2.57 7.14
CA ARG A 173 28.50 -3.00 8.38
C ARG A 173 27.49 -3.60 9.36
N ALA A 174 27.89 -4.64 10.08
CA ALA A 174 27.08 -5.27 11.12
C ALA A 174 27.91 -5.67 12.33
N GLY A 175 27.26 -5.85 13.49
CA GLY A 175 27.90 -6.32 14.72
C GLY A 175 26.88 -6.80 15.75
N THR A 176 27.34 -7.59 16.71
CA THR A 176 26.54 -8.03 17.87
C THR A 176 26.50 -7.00 19.00
N GLU A 177 27.33 -5.98 18.92
CA GLU A 177 27.38 -4.83 19.84
C GLU A 177 27.31 -3.53 19.03
N PRO A 178 26.54 -2.51 19.47
CA PRO A 178 26.32 -1.29 18.68
C PRO A 178 27.59 -0.45 18.48
N GLU A 179 28.55 -0.48 19.44
CA GLU A 179 29.81 0.24 19.35
C GLU A 179 30.90 -0.52 18.58
N ALA A 180 30.69 -1.81 18.26
CA ALA A 180 31.72 -2.69 17.68
C ALA A 180 31.22 -3.35 16.39
N LEU A 181 30.87 -2.53 15.37
CA LEU A 181 30.50 -3.04 14.06
C LEU A 181 31.75 -3.56 13.31
N ALA A 182 31.65 -4.73 12.71
CA ALA A 182 32.62 -5.24 11.73
C ALA A 182 32.63 -4.35 10.48
N ASP A 183 33.62 -4.58 9.60
CA ASP A 183 33.72 -3.83 8.33
C ASP A 183 32.80 -4.37 7.22
N ASP A 184 32.04 -5.42 7.52
CA ASP A 184 31.13 -6.09 6.61
C ASP A 184 29.85 -6.59 7.31
N LEU A 185 28.98 -7.31 6.57
CA LEU A 185 27.76 -7.92 7.07
C LEU A 185 27.96 -9.38 7.56
N GLN A 186 29.21 -9.86 7.69
CA GLN A 186 29.48 -11.23 8.16
C GLN A 186 28.73 -11.57 9.45
N PRO A 187 28.71 -10.71 10.52
CA PRO A 187 27.98 -11.02 11.75
C PRO A 187 26.47 -11.25 11.54
N LEU A 188 25.85 -10.53 10.60
CA LEU A 188 24.45 -10.73 10.23
C LEU A 188 24.25 -12.07 9.54
N PHE A 189 25.11 -12.44 8.57
CA PHE A 189 25.00 -13.72 7.88
C PHE A 189 25.22 -14.91 8.81
N GLU A 190 26.19 -14.86 9.69
CA GLU A 190 26.47 -15.90 10.67
C GLU A 190 25.29 -16.10 11.62
N LEU A 191 24.76 -15.01 12.19
CA LEU A 191 23.59 -15.06 13.07
C LEU A 191 22.35 -15.59 12.35
N LEU A 192 22.17 -15.23 11.08
CA LEU A 192 21.09 -15.76 10.24
C LEU A 192 21.21 -17.28 10.08
N LEU A 193 22.38 -17.79 9.74
CA LEU A 193 22.60 -19.23 9.57
C LEU A 193 22.43 -20.02 10.86
N GLU A 194 22.77 -19.43 12.01
CA GLU A 194 22.61 -20.03 13.33
C GLU A 194 21.15 -20.09 13.78
N THR A 195 20.42 -18.99 13.57
CA THR A 195 19.04 -18.81 14.10
C THR A 195 17.96 -19.39 13.20
N ILE A 196 18.05 -19.14 11.88
CA ILE A 196 17.01 -19.57 10.96
C ILE A 196 17.20 -21.04 10.61
N PRO A 197 16.21 -21.92 10.88
CA PRO A 197 16.33 -23.33 10.58
C PRO A 197 16.37 -23.58 9.06
N PRO A 198 17.03 -24.66 8.63
CA PRO A 198 16.94 -25.09 7.24
C PRO A 198 15.52 -25.60 6.92
N PRO A 199 15.05 -25.46 5.68
CA PRO A 199 13.76 -25.99 5.26
C PRO A 199 13.63 -27.49 5.62
N SER A 200 12.60 -27.84 6.37
CA SER A 200 12.33 -29.21 6.78
C SER A 200 11.35 -29.88 5.83
N HIS A 201 11.59 -31.16 5.50
CA HIS A 201 10.73 -31.93 4.63
C HIS A 201 10.66 -33.39 5.07
N ASP A 202 9.63 -34.09 4.63
CA ASP A 202 9.54 -35.53 4.73
C ASP A 202 10.13 -36.16 3.44
N PRO A 203 11.22 -36.94 3.53
CA PRO A 203 11.86 -37.55 2.36
C PRO A 203 10.95 -38.51 1.57
N ASP A 204 9.98 -39.12 2.26
CA ASP A 204 9.06 -40.10 1.66
C ASP A 204 7.76 -39.48 1.15
N HIS A 205 7.59 -38.16 1.33
CA HIS A 205 6.39 -37.46 0.88
C HIS A 205 6.49 -37.15 -0.63
N PRO A 206 5.40 -37.38 -1.40
CA PRO A 206 5.36 -37.04 -2.81
C PRO A 206 5.46 -35.51 -3.03
N LEU A 207 5.61 -35.09 -4.29
CA LEU A 207 5.68 -33.67 -4.65
C LEU A 207 4.50 -32.88 -4.08
N GLN A 208 4.83 -31.77 -3.47
CA GLN A 208 3.86 -30.78 -2.96
C GLN A 208 4.50 -29.39 -3.00
N ALA A 209 3.93 -28.49 -3.83
CA ALA A 209 4.39 -27.10 -3.95
C ALA A 209 3.20 -26.16 -3.94
N LEU A 210 3.23 -25.15 -3.05
CA LEU A 210 2.17 -24.14 -2.90
C LEU A 210 2.45 -22.95 -3.79
N VAL A 211 1.48 -22.58 -4.62
CA VAL A 211 1.53 -21.34 -5.42
C VAL A 211 1.20 -20.15 -4.52
N THR A 212 2.18 -19.30 -4.30
CA THR A 212 2.09 -18.18 -3.37
C THR A 212 1.95 -16.81 -4.07
N ASN A 213 2.48 -16.71 -5.30
CA ASN A 213 2.38 -15.51 -6.10
C ASN A 213 2.35 -15.84 -7.59
N LEU A 214 2.01 -14.86 -8.42
CA LEU A 214 1.98 -14.98 -9.88
C LEU A 214 2.83 -13.89 -10.51
N ASP A 215 3.39 -14.24 -11.66
CA ASP A 215 4.10 -13.30 -12.52
C ASP A 215 3.79 -13.59 -13.99
N ALA A 216 4.24 -12.75 -14.88
CA ALA A 216 4.06 -12.92 -16.31
C ALA A 216 5.37 -12.70 -17.07
N SER A 217 5.64 -13.61 -17.99
CA SER A 217 6.75 -13.46 -18.93
C SER A 217 6.20 -13.25 -20.34
N PRO A 218 6.77 -12.31 -21.12
CA PRO A 218 6.37 -12.12 -22.52
C PRO A 218 6.57 -13.37 -23.39
N TYR A 219 7.44 -14.27 -22.96
CA TYR A 219 7.84 -15.45 -23.74
C TYR A 219 7.09 -16.73 -23.36
N VAL A 220 6.87 -16.94 -22.05
CA VAL A 220 6.27 -18.18 -21.54
C VAL A 220 4.90 -17.99 -20.90
N GLY A 221 4.40 -16.76 -20.91
CA GLY A 221 3.10 -16.42 -20.35
C GLY A 221 3.10 -16.36 -18.83
N ARG A 222 2.04 -16.90 -18.20
CA ARG A 222 1.87 -16.88 -16.74
C ARG A 222 2.90 -17.77 -16.04
N LEU A 223 3.50 -17.24 -14.99
CA LEU A 223 4.43 -17.93 -14.11
C LEU A 223 3.82 -18.09 -12.72
N ALA A 224 3.75 -19.31 -12.22
CA ALA A 224 3.39 -19.59 -10.84
C ALA A 224 4.65 -19.55 -9.97
N LEU A 225 4.72 -18.62 -9.03
CA LEU A 225 5.75 -18.60 -7.99
C LEU A 225 5.30 -19.54 -6.87
N ALA A 226 6.08 -20.60 -6.60
CA ALA A 226 5.71 -21.62 -5.65
C ALA A 226 6.89 -22.00 -4.76
N ARG A 227 6.60 -22.32 -3.49
CA ARG A 227 7.56 -23.00 -2.61
C ARG A 227 7.35 -24.50 -2.69
N VAL A 228 8.40 -25.23 -2.95
CA VAL A 228 8.40 -26.69 -2.87
C VAL A 228 8.43 -27.11 -1.40
N GLN A 229 7.34 -27.67 -0.90
CA GLN A 229 7.27 -28.15 0.49
C GLN A 229 7.88 -29.53 0.63
N HIS A 230 7.52 -30.45 -0.27
CA HIS A 230 7.98 -31.84 -0.28
C HIS A 230 8.26 -32.32 -1.68
N GLY A 231 9.07 -33.35 -1.80
CA GLY A 231 9.40 -33.98 -3.07
C GLY A 231 10.27 -33.10 -3.97
N THR A 232 10.25 -33.38 -5.27
CA THR A 232 11.05 -32.66 -6.28
C THR A 232 10.18 -32.34 -7.48
N ILE A 233 10.19 -31.09 -7.93
CA ILE A 233 9.58 -30.65 -9.18
C ILE A 233 10.64 -30.63 -10.29
N ARG A 234 10.28 -31.06 -11.53
CA ARG A 234 11.19 -31.14 -12.67
C ARG A 234 10.61 -30.46 -13.92
N LYS A 235 11.47 -29.86 -14.72
CA LYS A 235 11.12 -29.39 -16.06
C LYS A 235 10.63 -30.58 -16.91
N GLY A 236 9.51 -30.37 -17.61
CA GLY A 236 8.90 -31.41 -18.45
C GLY A 236 8.01 -32.42 -17.72
N GLN A 237 7.96 -32.39 -16.38
CA GLN A 237 7.17 -33.31 -15.55
C GLN A 237 5.66 -33.03 -15.69
N GLN A 238 4.85 -34.08 -15.63
CA GLN A 238 3.43 -33.93 -15.36
C GLN A 238 3.18 -33.79 -13.86
N VAL A 239 2.30 -32.85 -13.48
CA VAL A 239 1.89 -32.60 -12.10
C VAL A 239 0.37 -32.65 -11.99
N ALA A 240 -0.12 -33.00 -10.82
CA ALA A 240 -1.51 -32.76 -10.44
C ALA A 240 -1.64 -31.29 -10.02
N TRP A 241 -2.47 -30.57 -10.71
CA TRP A 241 -2.82 -29.19 -10.38
C TRP A 241 -4.11 -29.19 -9.55
N CYS A 242 -3.95 -29.03 -8.23
CA CYS A 242 -5.05 -28.98 -7.26
C CYS A 242 -5.57 -27.54 -7.19
N ARG A 243 -6.74 -27.32 -7.77
CA ARG A 243 -7.37 -26.00 -7.85
C ARG A 243 -8.07 -25.60 -6.55
N ALA A 244 -8.25 -24.32 -6.36
CA ALA A 244 -8.93 -23.76 -5.17
C ALA A 244 -10.40 -24.23 -5.03
N ASP A 245 -11.07 -24.57 -6.13
CA ASP A 245 -12.44 -25.12 -6.15
C ASP A 245 -12.50 -26.64 -5.83
N GLY A 246 -11.36 -27.25 -5.51
CA GLY A 246 -11.23 -28.68 -5.18
C GLY A 246 -11.09 -29.61 -6.39
N LYS A 247 -11.07 -29.10 -7.62
CA LYS A 247 -10.78 -29.90 -8.82
C LYS A 247 -9.30 -30.20 -8.90
N ILE A 248 -8.98 -31.38 -9.46
CA ILE A 248 -7.60 -31.80 -9.73
C ILE A 248 -7.48 -31.99 -11.24
N GLU A 249 -6.60 -31.22 -11.84
CA GLU A 249 -6.29 -31.28 -13.27
C GLU A 249 -4.85 -31.75 -13.46
N ARG A 250 -4.53 -32.34 -14.63
CA ARG A 250 -3.17 -32.68 -15.00
C ARG A 250 -2.57 -31.55 -15.81
N ALA A 251 -1.41 -31.06 -15.42
CA ALA A 251 -0.66 -30.03 -16.13
C ALA A 251 0.78 -30.48 -16.37
N LYS A 252 1.43 -29.86 -17.36
CA LYS A 252 2.84 -30.12 -17.64
C LYS A 252 3.67 -28.88 -17.29
N VAL A 253 4.70 -29.06 -16.48
CA VAL A 253 5.72 -28.04 -16.22
C VAL A 253 6.51 -27.83 -17.51
N THR A 254 6.27 -26.75 -18.22
CA THR A 254 6.98 -26.46 -19.48
C THR A 254 8.35 -25.86 -19.23
N GLU A 255 8.43 -24.91 -18.29
CA GLU A 255 9.66 -24.30 -17.84
C GLU A 255 9.69 -24.24 -16.30
N LEU A 256 10.90 -24.34 -15.76
CA LEU A 256 11.18 -24.26 -14.33
C LEU A 256 12.36 -23.31 -14.12
N TYR A 257 12.19 -22.35 -13.22
CA TYR A 257 13.22 -21.37 -12.87
C TYR A 257 13.44 -21.35 -11.36
N VAL A 258 14.68 -21.10 -10.96
CA VAL A 258 15.08 -20.74 -9.60
C VAL A 258 15.64 -19.33 -9.57
N THR A 259 15.63 -18.68 -8.42
CA THR A 259 16.22 -17.34 -8.27
C THR A 259 17.71 -17.49 -7.95
N GLU A 260 18.55 -16.80 -8.69
CA GLU A 260 19.99 -16.61 -8.43
C GLU A 260 20.31 -15.11 -8.50
N ALA A 261 20.77 -14.55 -7.42
CA ALA A 261 20.85 -13.10 -7.23
C ALA A 261 19.51 -12.43 -7.52
N LEU A 262 19.43 -11.63 -8.57
CA LEU A 262 18.21 -10.95 -9.01
C LEU A 262 17.53 -11.63 -10.20
N ASP A 263 18.21 -12.60 -10.81
CA ASP A 263 17.77 -13.22 -12.06
C ASP A 263 17.06 -14.56 -11.81
N ARG A 264 16.17 -14.89 -12.72
CA ARG A 264 15.57 -16.22 -12.82
C ARG A 264 16.39 -17.07 -13.77
N VAL A 265 16.96 -18.13 -13.26
CA VAL A 265 17.80 -19.06 -14.01
C VAL A 265 17.02 -20.35 -14.26
N GLU A 266 17.08 -20.89 -15.46
CA GLU A 266 16.49 -22.19 -15.79
C GLU A 266 17.09 -23.29 -14.92
N ALA A 267 16.22 -24.18 -14.43
CA ALA A 267 16.60 -25.34 -13.65
C ALA A 267 15.95 -26.60 -14.20
N ASP A 268 16.67 -27.72 -14.19
CA ASP A 268 16.13 -29.03 -14.57
C ASP A 268 15.25 -29.62 -13.46
N ALA A 269 15.58 -29.31 -12.20
CA ALA A 269 14.85 -29.77 -11.02
C ALA A 269 15.04 -28.84 -9.83
N ALA A 270 14.06 -28.81 -8.94
CA ALA A 270 14.12 -28.11 -7.66
C ALA A 270 13.53 -28.98 -6.55
N GLY A 271 14.22 -29.03 -5.42
CA GLY A 271 13.86 -29.83 -4.25
C GLY A 271 13.14 -29.04 -3.16
N PRO A 272 12.90 -29.69 -2.01
CA PRO A 272 12.21 -29.08 -0.88
C PRO A 272 12.88 -27.80 -0.39
N GLY A 273 12.07 -26.80 -0.04
CA GLY A 273 12.51 -25.49 0.40
C GLY A 273 12.79 -24.49 -0.74
N GLU A 274 13.01 -24.94 -1.97
CA GLU A 274 13.26 -24.03 -3.09
C GLU A 274 12.01 -23.20 -3.42
N ILE A 275 12.24 -21.92 -3.73
CA ILE A 275 11.26 -21.01 -4.30
C ILE A 275 11.46 -21.03 -5.81
N VAL A 276 10.44 -21.47 -6.54
CA VAL A 276 10.50 -21.72 -7.98
C VAL A 276 9.48 -20.87 -8.74
N ALA A 277 9.79 -20.57 -10.00
CA ALA A 277 8.81 -20.05 -10.95
C ALA A 277 8.52 -21.14 -12.00
N VAL A 278 7.25 -21.49 -12.14
CA VAL A 278 6.78 -22.61 -12.97
C VAL A 278 5.90 -22.09 -14.09
N ALA A 279 6.20 -22.46 -15.34
CA ALA A 279 5.34 -22.22 -16.51
C ALA A 279 4.60 -23.50 -16.94
N GLY A 280 3.55 -23.32 -17.74
CA GLY A 280 2.74 -24.43 -18.25
C GLY A 280 1.34 -24.53 -17.64
N LEU A 281 0.99 -23.55 -16.79
CA LEU A 281 -0.31 -23.46 -16.09
C LEU A 281 -0.99 -22.11 -16.42
N PRO A 282 -1.69 -22.01 -17.55
CA PRO A 282 -2.17 -20.70 -18.06
C PRO A 282 -3.20 -20.02 -17.17
N GLU A 283 -3.97 -20.79 -16.40
CA GLU A 283 -5.06 -20.30 -15.54
C GLU A 283 -4.77 -20.50 -14.05
N VAL A 284 -3.51 -20.77 -13.67
CA VAL A 284 -3.15 -20.98 -12.27
C VAL A 284 -3.47 -19.73 -11.45
N THR A 285 -3.95 -19.96 -10.22
CA THR A 285 -4.25 -18.92 -9.25
C THR A 285 -3.48 -19.13 -7.95
N ILE A 286 -3.39 -18.07 -7.16
CA ILE A 286 -2.69 -18.08 -5.88
C ILE A 286 -3.46 -18.98 -4.89
N GLY A 287 -2.71 -19.77 -4.09
CA GLY A 287 -3.25 -20.72 -3.12
C GLY A 287 -3.47 -22.13 -3.66
N GLU A 288 -3.29 -22.34 -4.97
CA GLU A 288 -3.36 -23.66 -5.58
C GLU A 288 -2.09 -24.48 -5.33
N THR A 289 -2.21 -25.81 -5.37
CA THR A 289 -1.10 -26.73 -5.09
C THR A 289 -0.69 -27.48 -6.35
N LEU A 290 0.60 -27.54 -6.62
CA LEU A 290 1.19 -28.46 -7.59
C LEU A 290 1.66 -29.71 -6.84
N ALA A 291 1.07 -30.85 -7.18
CA ALA A 291 1.27 -32.09 -6.45
C ALA A 291 1.70 -33.25 -7.36
N ASP A 292 2.01 -34.36 -6.75
CA ASP A 292 2.28 -35.60 -7.46
C ASP A 292 1.01 -36.08 -8.19
N PRO A 293 1.08 -36.48 -9.47
CA PRO A 293 -0.10 -36.92 -10.23
C PRO A 293 -0.71 -38.24 -9.79
N GLU A 294 0.07 -39.10 -9.08
CA GLU A 294 -0.39 -40.43 -8.60
C GLU A 294 -0.97 -40.32 -7.17
N ASP A 295 -0.44 -39.40 -6.35
CA ASP A 295 -0.89 -39.16 -4.97
C ASP A 295 -1.04 -37.64 -4.71
N PRO A 296 -2.05 -36.99 -5.28
CA PRO A 296 -2.24 -35.54 -5.14
C PRO A 296 -2.72 -35.18 -3.75
N ARG A 297 -1.90 -34.39 -3.03
CA ARG A 297 -2.20 -33.90 -1.68
C ARG A 297 -2.23 -32.37 -1.69
N PRO A 298 -3.43 -31.73 -1.76
CA PRO A 298 -3.53 -30.29 -1.73
C PRO A 298 -3.11 -29.71 -0.37
N LEU A 299 -2.41 -28.58 -0.39
CA LEU A 299 -2.12 -27.79 0.79
C LEU A 299 -3.32 -26.91 1.17
N PRO A 300 -3.46 -26.51 2.44
CA PRO A 300 -4.48 -25.55 2.84
C PRO A 300 -4.34 -24.25 2.05
N VAL A 301 -5.45 -23.74 1.54
CA VAL A 301 -5.46 -22.45 0.87
C VAL A 301 -5.18 -21.36 1.91
N SER A 302 -4.20 -20.50 1.64
CA SER A 302 -3.91 -19.36 2.49
C SER A 302 -5.10 -18.40 2.49
N THR A 303 -5.64 -18.12 3.67
CA THR A 303 -6.71 -17.12 3.83
C THR A 303 -6.10 -15.74 3.94
N VAL A 304 -6.50 -14.84 3.06
CA VAL A 304 -6.13 -13.43 3.09
C VAL A 304 -7.22 -12.66 3.84
N ASP A 305 -6.84 -11.73 4.72
CA ASP A 305 -7.82 -10.90 5.44
C ASP A 305 -8.73 -10.15 4.47
N GLU A 306 -9.97 -9.92 4.86
CA GLU A 306 -10.97 -9.27 4.02
C GLU A 306 -10.67 -7.79 3.77
N PRO A 307 -11.11 -7.24 2.61
CA PRO A 307 -11.02 -5.81 2.33
C PRO A 307 -11.75 -4.96 3.36
N SER A 308 -11.18 -3.82 3.75
CA SER A 308 -11.78 -2.87 4.70
C SER A 308 -12.30 -1.59 4.04
N LEU A 309 -11.78 -1.25 2.85
CA LEU A 309 -12.18 -0.07 2.09
C LEU A 309 -12.68 -0.44 0.70
N SER A 310 -13.57 0.38 0.16
CA SER A 310 -14.06 0.28 -1.21
C SER A 310 -14.06 1.64 -1.89
N MET A 311 -13.93 1.67 -3.20
CA MET A 311 -14.23 2.84 -4.02
C MET A 311 -14.83 2.43 -5.37
N THR A 312 -15.59 3.34 -5.97
CA THR A 312 -16.10 3.11 -7.31
C THR A 312 -15.09 3.54 -8.36
N ILE A 313 -14.83 2.68 -9.36
CA ILE A 313 -14.02 2.98 -10.53
C ILE A 313 -14.88 2.80 -11.76
N GLY A 314 -15.02 3.84 -12.57
CA GLY A 314 -15.81 3.84 -13.79
C GLY A 314 -15.08 4.49 -14.96
N ILE A 315 -15.70 4.45 -16.14
CA ILE A 315 -15.19 5.17 -17.30
C ILE A 315 -15.27 6.69 -17.08
N ASN A 316 -14.41 7.43 -17.77
CA ASN A 316 -14.48 8.89 -17.75
C ASN A 316 -15.68 9.39 -18.60
N THR A 317 -16.64 10.03 -17.93
CA THR A 317 -17.85 10.61 -18.55
C THR A 317 -17.81 12.13 -18.58
N SER A 318 -16.65 12.75 -18.38
CA SER A 318 -16.51 14.21 -18.41
C SER A 318 -16.61 14.77 -19.84
N PRO A 319 -16.90 16.07 -20.00
CA PRO A 319 -16.87 16.75 -21.31
C PRO A 319 -15.48 16.80 -21.96
N LEU A 320 -14.43 16.45 -21.24
CA LEU A 320 -13.04 16.41 -21.72
C LEU A 320 -12.54 14.95 -21.99
N SER A 321 -13.39 13.96 -21.82
CA SER A 321 -13.05 12.55 -22.05
C SER A 321 -12.53 12.28 -23.46
N GLY A 322 -11.51 11.42 -23.57
CA GLY A 322 -10.89 11.03 -24.84
C GLY A 322 -9.86 12.03 -25.39
N ARG A 323 -9.40 12.98 -24.58
CA ARG A 323 -8.39 13.95 -25.01
C ARG A 323 -6.97 13.59 -24.61
N GLU A 324 -6.82 12.84 -23.54
CA GLU A 324 -5.53 12.59 -22.90
C GLU A 324 -5.20 11.10 -22.83
N GLY A 325 -6.21 10.21 -22.86
CA GLY A 325 -6.05 8.77 -22.86
C GLY A 325 -6.74 8.10 -24.05
N ASP A 326 -6.38 6.87 -24.33
CA ASP A 326 -6.91 6.05 -25.43
C ASP A 326 -7.81 4.88 -24.95
N LYS A 327 -7.74 4.53 -23.66
CA LYS A 327 -8.51 3.44 -23.04
C LYS A 327 -9.74 3.98 -22.33
N LEU A 328 -10.88 4.04 -23.05
CA LEU A 328 -12.08 4.78 -22.65
C LEU A 328 -13.30 3.89 -22.42
N THR A 329 -13.26 2.61 -22.80
CA THR A 329 -14.45 1.77 -22.83
C THR A 329 -14.62 0.94 -21.56
N ALA A 330 -15.89 0.66 -21.20
CA ALA A 330 -16.22 -0.21 -20.07
C ALA A 330 -15.62 -1.62 -20.18
N SER A 331 -15.54 -2.16 -21.41
CA SER A 331 -14.95 -3.49 -21.65
C SER A 331 -13.44 -3.50 -21.38
N MET A 332 -12.70 -2.46 -21.80
CA MET A 332 -11.28 -2.34 -21.52
C MET A 332 -11.03 -2.20 -20.02
N LEU A 333 -11.83 -1.36 -19.35
CA LEU A 333 -11.75 -1.17 -17.91
C LEU A 333 -12.00 -2.47 -17.16
N LYS A 334 -13.09 -3.19 -17.49
CA LYS A 334 -13.42 -4.48 -16.87
C LYS A 334 -12.31 -5.51 -17.09
N GLY A 335 -11.81 -5.63 -18.33
CA GLY A 335 -10.71 -6.55 -18.65
C GLY A 335 -9.44 -6.27 -17.84
N ARG A 336 -9.12 -4.99 -17.63
CA ARG A 336 -7.96 -4.61 -16.79
C ARG A 336 -8.17 -4.92 -15.31
N LEU A 337 -9.39 -4.67 -14.79
CA LEU A 337 -9.73 -5.02 -13.41
C LEU A 337 -9.71 -6.54 -13.19
N ASP A 338 -10.22 -7.32 -14.15
CA ASP A 338 -10.16 -8.79 -14.09
C ASP A 338 -8.71 -9.31 -14.14
N GLN A 339 -7.86 -8.68 -14.92
CA GLN A 339 -6.42 -9.00 -14.95
C GLN A 339 -5.75 -8.71 -13.60
N GLU A 340 -6.12 -7.62 -12.92
CA GLU A 340 -5.59 -7.31 -11.60
C GLU A 340 -5.95 -8.38 -10.57
N LEU A 341 -7.18 -8.89 -10.59
CA LEU A 341 -7.64 -9.94 -9.66
C LEU A 341 -6.87 -11.25 -9.79
N VAL A 342 -6.19 -11.50 -10.91
CA VAL A 342 -5.37 -12.69 -11.09
C VAL A 342 -4.16 -12.68 -10.16
N GLY A 343 -3.47 -11.54 -10.07
CA GLY A 343 -2.26 -11.39 -9.25
C GLY A 343 -2.55 -10.87 -7.83
N ASN A 344 -3.68 -10.23 -7.62
CA ASN A 344 -3.99 -9.54 -6.36
C ASN A 344 -5.25 -10.10 -5.71
N VAL A 345 -5.09 -11.14 -4.89
CA VAL A 345 -6.20 -11.83 -4.20
C VAL A 345 -6.80 -11.01 -3.06
N SER A 346 -6.16 -9.92 -2.66
CA SER A 346 -6.67 -9.01 -1.62
C SER A 346 -7.68 -7.99 -2.15
N LEU A 347 -7.86 -7.92 -3.48
CA LEU A 347 -8.86 -7.07 -4.11
C LEU A 347 -10.14 -7.86 -4.43
N ARG A 348 -11.27 -7.18 -4.38
CA ARG A 348 -12.56 -7.67 -4.90
C ARG A 348 -13.13 -6.63 -5.85
N VAL A 349 -13.73 -7.08 -6.95
CA VAL A 349 -14.41 -6.22 -7.94
C VAL A 349 -15.86 -6.66 -8.06
N LEU A 350 -16.75 -5.80 -7.64
CA LEU A 350 -18.20 -6.05 -7.63
C LEU A 350 -18.91 -5.18 -8.66
N PRO A 351 -19.95 -5.68 -9.31
CA PRO A 351 -20.79 -4.85 -10.18
C PRO A 351 -21.56 -3.82 -9.36
N THR A 352 -21.82 -2.65 -9.95
CA THR A 352 -22.71 -1.63 -9.39
C THR A 352 -24.00 -1.56 -10.17
N GLU A 353 -24.95 -0.71 -9.76
CA GLU A 353 -26.17 -0.43 -10.53
C GLU A 353 -25.87 0.16 -11.93
N ARG A 354 -24.70 0.76 -12.10
CA ARG A 354 -24.24 1.31 -13.38
C ARG A 354 -23.35 0.29 -14.10
N PRO A 355 -23.64 -0.03 -15.36
CA PRO A 355 -22.91 -1.04 -16.13
C PRO A 355 -21.49 -0.61 -16.53
N ASP A 356 -21.15 0.67 -16.37
CA ASP A 356 -19.89 1.29 -16.72
C ASP A 356 -19.00 1.62 -15.49
N THR A 357 -19.41 1.13 -14.31
CA THR A 357 -18.77 1.43 -13.03
C THR A 357 -18.74 0.18 -12.15
N TRP A 358 -17.63 -0.07 -11.48
CA TRP A 358 -17.43 -1.19 -10.55
C TRP A 358 -17.07 -0.68 -9.18
N GLU A 359 -17.48 -1.39 -8.15
CA GLU A 359 -16.98 -1.25 -6.80
C GLU A 359 -15.71 -2.09 -6.66
N VAL A 360 -14.61 -1.44 -6.36
CA VAL A 360 -13.32 -2.08 -6.10
C VAL A 360 -13.04 -2.00 -4.61
N GLN A 361 -12.93 -3.16 -3.97
CA GLN A 361 -12.65 -3.28 -2.55
C GLN A 361 -11.20 -3.67 -2.34
N GLY A 362 -10.53 -3.03 -1.38
CA GLY A 362 -9.14 -3.26 -1.02
C GLY A 362 -8.90 -3.08 0.48
N ARG A 363 -7.69 -3.31 0.93
CA ARG A 363 -7.34 -3.21 2.35
C ARG A 363 -7.15 -1.76 2.82
N GLY A 364 -6.69 -0.86 1.94
CA GLY A 364 -6.42 0.51 2.30
C GLY A 364 -6.46 1.48 1.13
N GLU A 365 -6.38 2.77 1.44
CA GLU A 365 -6.42 3.84 0.44
C GLU A 365 -5.23 3.80 -0.51
N LEU A 366 -4.04 3.49 0.00
CA LEU A 366 -2.83 3.46 -0.79
C LEU A 366 -2.88 2.34 -1.84
N GLN A 367 -3.39 1.15 -1.49
CA GLN A 367 -3.55 0.04 -2.43
C GLN A 367 -4.46 0.43 -3.61
N LEU A 368 -5.60 1.07 -3.29
CA LEU A 368 -6.57 1.51 -4.29
C LEU A 368 -6.02 2.68 -5.14
N ALA A 369 -5.29 3.63 -4.53
CA ALA A 369 -4.64 4.72 -5.24
C ALA A 369 -3.53 4.24 -6.18
N VAL A 370 -2.73 3.25 -5.76
CA VAL A 370 -1.71 2.60 -6.59
C VAL A 370 -2.35 1.95 -7.82
N LEU A 371 -3.44 1.21 -7.65
CA LEU A 371 -4.17 0.61 -8.79
C LEU A 371 -4.61 1.67 -9.80
N VAL A 372 -5.23 2.76 -9.33
CA VAL A 372 -5.67 3.86 -10.20
C VAL A 372 -4.49 4.53 -10.92
N GLU A 373 -3.36 4.75 -10.21
CA GLU A 373 -2.16 5.35 -10.80
C GLU A 373 -1.52 4.45 -11.85
N LEU A 374 -1.47 3.13 -11.64
CA LEU A 374 -1.01 2.18 -12.64
C LEU A 374 -1.87 2.23 -13.90
N MET A 375 -3.20 2.18 -13.73
CA MET A 375 -4.13 2.26 -14.86
C MET A 375 -4.00 3.59 -15.62
N ARG A 376 -3.81 4.70 -14.90
CA ARG A 376 -3.54 6.01 -15.48
C ARG A 376 -2.32 5.99 -16.38
N ARG A 377 -1.20 5.41 -15.92
CA ARG A 377 0.06 5.27 -16.70
C ARG A 377 -0.09 4.34 -17.90
N GLU A 378 -1.01 3.38 -17.83
CA GLU A 378 -1.36 2.50 -18.93
C GLU A 378 -2.26 3.16 -20.01
N GLY A 379 -2.66 4.42 -19.85
CA GLY A 379 -3.45 5.19 -20.81
C GLY A 379 -4.97 5.18 -20.57
N PHE A 380 -5.42 4.72 -19.40
CA PHE A 380 -6.84 4.77 -19.04
C PHE A 380 -7.28 6.18 -18.62
N GLU A 381 -8.50 6.55 -19.00
CA GLU A 381 -9.24 7.65 -18.41
C GLU A 381 -10.36 7.11 -17.52
N LEU A 382 -10.32 7.48 -16.23
CA LEU A 382 -11.16 6.90 -15.19
C LEU A 382 -11.99 7.98 -14.48
N THR A 383 -13.11 7.56 -13.92
CA THR A 383 -13.83 8.27 -12.87
C THR A 383 -13.70 7.48 -11.57
N VAL A 384 -13.20 8.11 -10.52
CA VAL A 384 -12.98 7.49 -9.21
C VAL A 384 -13.87 8.16 -8.18
N GLY A 385 -14.67 7.37 -7.46
CA GLY A 385 -15.53 7.86 -6.39
C GLY A 385 -14.82 7.95 -5.05
N LYS A 386 -15.50 8.54 -4.06
CA LYS A 386 -14.99 8.65 -2.68
C LYS A 386 -14.75 7.26 -2.07
N PRO A 387 -13.61 7.03 -1.41
CA PRO A 387 -13.40 5.84 -0.61
C PRO A 387 -14.46 5.70 0.49
N GLN A 388 -14.96 4.49 0.67
CA GLN A 388 -15.96 4.12 1.69
C GLN A 388 -15.48 2.91 2.46
N VAL A 389 -15.92 2.75 3.69
CA VAL A 389 -15.60 1.56 4.48
C VAL A 389 -16.52 0.39 4.10
N VAL A 390 -15.94 -0.80 4.04
CA VAL A 390 -16.70 -2.04 3.87
C VAL A 390 -17.29 -2.41 5.22
N THR A 391 -18.62 -2.40 5.32
CA THR A 391 -19.33 -2.73 6.55
C THR A 391 -19.74 -4.20 6.58
N GLN A 392 -19.86 -4.78 7.77
CA GLN A 392 -20.34 -6.14 8.00
C GLN A 392 -21.62 -6.12 8.80
N LEU A 393 -22.49 -7.10 8.57
CA LEU A 393 -23.67 -7.35 9.40
C LEU A 393 -23.34 -8.44 10.43
N VAL A 394 -23.26 -8.06 11.70
CA VAL A 394 -23.06 -8.99 12.81
C VAL A 394 -24.29 -8.91 13.71
N ASP A 395 -24.98 -10.02 13.92
CA ASP A 395 -26.22 -10.10 14.70
C ASP A 395 -27.29 -9.07 14.28
N GLY A 396 -27.38 -8.81 12.96
CA GLY A 396 -28.35 -7.86 12.39
C GLY A 396 -28.00 -6.38 12.61
N LYS A 397 -26.83 -6.08 13.16
CA LYS A 397 -26.32 -4.71 13.33
C LYS A 397 -25.17 -4.45 12.38
N VAL A 398 -25.11 -3.23 11.86
CA VAL A 398 -24.01 -2.78 11.00
C VAL A 398 -22.76 -2.57 11.86
N HIS A 399 -21.67 -3.22 11.48
CA HIS A 399 -20.34 -3.02 12.05
C HIS A 399 -19.43 -2.37 11.01
N GLU A 400 -18.55 -1.50 11.47
CA GLU A 400 -17.56 -0.81 10.66
C GLU A 400 -16.13 -1.16 11.11
N PRO A 401 -15.14 -1.12 10.21
CA PRO A 401 -13.75 -1.35 10.58
C PRO A 401 -13.22 -0.21 11.46
N VAL A 402 -12.50 -0.58 12.50
CA VAL A 402 -11.79 0.32 13.41
C VAL A 402 -10.30 0.06 13.26
N GLU A 403 -9.52 1.13 13.21
CA GLU A 403 -8.09 1.09 13.05
C GLU A 403 -7.37 1.58 14.30
N ARG A 404 -6.24 0.96 14.58
CA ARG A 404 -5.28 1.43 15.57
C ARG A 404 -4.39 2.47 14.90
N LEU A 405 -4.46 3.68 15.42
CA LEU A 405 -3.69 4.83 14.97
C LEU A 405 -2.60 5.14 15.99
N ALA A 406 -1.36 5.19 15.58
CA ALA A 406 -0.26 5.73 16.37
C ALA A 406 0.25 7.03 15.76
N ILE A 407 0.47 8.00 16.61
CA ILE A 407 0.99 9.32 16.26
C ILE A 407 2.20 9.61 17.13
N ASP A 408 3.30 9.99 16.50
CA ASP A 408 4.42 10.63 17.16
C ASP A 408 4.45 12.11 16.78
N ALA A 409 4.33 12.99 17.75
CA ALA A 409 4.30 14.42 17.50
C ALA A 409 4.96 15.21 18.65
N PRO A 410 5.47 16.43 18.37
CA PRO A 410 5.91 17.35 19.41
C PRO A 410 4.76 17.66 20.40
N GLU A 411 5.10 17.79 21.66
CA GLU A 411 4.15 17.99 22.77
C GLU A 411 3.20 19.19 22.55
N ASP A 412 3.67 20.23 21.87
CA ASP A 412 2.87 21.42 21.54
C ASP A 412 1.62 21.13 20.71
N TYR A 413 1.61 20.03 19.93
CA TYR A 413 0.50 19.66 19.04
C TYR A 413 -0.49 18.69 19.66
N VAL A 414 -0.20 18.11 20.83
CA VAL A 414 -1.06 17.08 21.47
C VAL A 414 -2.51 17.57 21.65
N GLY A 415 -2.68 18.84 22.07
CA GLY A 415 -4.00 19.42 22.29
C GLY A 415 -4.86 19.50 21.02
N VAL A 416 -4.28 20.00 19.91
CA VAL A 416 -4.99 20.10 18.64
C VAL A 416 -5.28 18.72 18.05
N LEU A 417 -4.33 17.77 18.12
CA LEU A 417 -4.50 16.42 17.63
C LEU A 417 -5.60 15.67 18.38
N THR A 418 -5.63 15.80 19.71
CA THR A 418 -6.68 15.20 20.54
C THR A 418 -8.06 15.74 20.16
N GLN A 419 -8.19 17.06 19.92
CA GLN A 419 -9.44 17.67 19.49
C GLN A 419 -9.88 17.17 18.10
N LEU A 420 -8.98 17.08 17.14
CA LEU A 420 -9.26 16.60 15.79
C LEU A 420 -9.74 15.14 15.81
N LEU A 421 -9.05 14.28 16.58
CA LEU A 421 -9.41 12.87 16.69
C LEU A 421 -10.73 12.65 17.44
N ALA A 422 -11.04 13.48 18.43
CA ALA A 422 -12.33 13.42 19.10
C ALA A 422 -13.50 13.70 18.13
N LEU A 423 -13.36 14.68 17.22
CA LEU A 423 -14.34 14.94 16.16
C LEU A 423 -14.50 13.77 15.19
N ARG A 424 -13.46 12.96 15.03
CA ARG A 424 -13.40 11.77 14.16
C ARG A 424 -13.72 10.48 14.91
N LYS A 425 -14.28 10.56 16.13
CA LYS A 425 -14.66 9.44 17.00
C LYS A 425 -13.47 8.59 17.46
N GLY A 426 -12.26 9.16 17.46
CA GLY A 426 -11.07 8.51 18.00
C GLY A 426 -11.15 8.37 19.52
N ARG A 427 -10.77 7.20 20.02
CA ARG A 427 -10.64 6.89 21.44
C ARG A 427 -9.17 6.75 21.78
N LEU A 428 -8.67 7.55 22.72
CA LEU A 428 -7.29 7.46 23.20
C LEU A 428 -7.14 6.17 24.03
N GLU A 429 -6.21 5.32 23.65
CA GLU A 429 -5.86 4.10 24.39
C GLU A 429 -4.61 4.33 25.25
N GLN A 430 -3.58 4.97 24.68
CA GLN A 430 -2.33 5.20 25.36
C GLN A 430 -1.71 6.56 24.98
N MET A 431 -1.01 7.17 25.93
CA MET A 431 -0.18 8.34 25.70
C MET A 431 1.14 8.18 26.47
N VAL A 432 2.25 8.21 25.75
CA VAL A 432 3.60 8.09 26.30
C VAL A 432 4.38 9.36 26.00
N ASN A 433 4.85 10.05 27.04
CA ASN A 433 5.76 11.18 26.91
C ASN A 433 7.19 10.69 27.21
N HIS A 434 8.05 10.70 26.21
CA HIS A 434 9.43 10.24 26.34
C HIS A 434 10.37 11.26 27.02
N GLY A 435 9.87 12.44 27.42
CA GLY A 435 10.68 13.50 28.05
C GLY A 435 11.65 14.21 27.08
N THR A 436 11.58 13.89 25.79
CA THR A 436 12.40 14.48 24.72
C THR A 436 11.71 15.65 24.00
N GLY A 437 10.51 16.06 24.47
CA GLY A 437 9.63 17.01 23.79
C GLY A 437 8.72 16.37 22.75
N TRP A 438 8.76 15.03 22.63
CA TRP A 438 7.89 14.23 21.76
C TRP A 438 6.96 13.35 22.59
N VAL A 439 5.75 13.16 22.06
CA VAL A 439 4.70 12.34 22.68
C VAL A 439 4.19 11.33 21.65
N ARG A 440 4.11 10.07 22.07
CA ARG A 440 3.42 9.01 21.33
C ARG A 440 1.97 8.90 21.81
N LEU A 441 1.03 8.93 20.87
CA LEU A 441 -0.41 8.80 21.11
C LEU A 441 -0.93 7.58 20.36
N GLU A 442 -1.62 6.68 21.04
CA GLU A 442 -2.31 5.56 20.40
C GLU A 442 -3.83 5.73 20.54
N TYR A 443 -4.52 5.61 19.42
CA TYR A 443 -5.97 5.74 19.32
C TYR A 443 -6.59 4.54 18.62
N LEU A 444 -7.84 4.24 18.97
CA LEU A 444 -8.74 3.45 18.12
C LEU A 444 -9.71 4.40 17.43
N VAL A 445 -9.72 4.37 16.09
CA VAL A 445 -10.49 5.31 15.26
C VAL A 445 -11.27 4.52 14.21
N PRO A 446 -12.58 4.79 13.99
CA PRO A 446 -13.28 4.23 12.84
C PRO A 446 -12.53 4.56 11.54
N ALA A 447 -12.28 3.56 10.67
CA ALA A 447 -11.47 3.74 9.46
C ALA A 447 -11.94 4.92 8.58
N ARG A 448 -13.27 5.14 8.46
CA ARG A 448 -13.82 6.31 7.76
C ARG A 448 -13.46 7.65 8.40
N GLY A 449 -13.09 7.66 9.69
CA GLY A 449 -12.59 8.84 10.39
C GLY A 449 -11.17 9.22 10.01
N LEU A 450 -10.40 8.29 9.47
CA LEU A 450 -9.04 8.52 9.02
C LEU A 450 -8.96 9.01 7.57
N ILE A 451 -10.04 8.86 6.79
CA ILE A 451 -10.12 9.42 5.44
C ILE A 451 -9.93 10.96 5.51
N GLY A 452 -8.91 11.47 4.83
CA GLY A 452 -8.53 12.87 4.83
C GLY A 452 -7.86 13.37 6.12
N PHE A 453 -7.59 12.52 7.09
CA PHE A 453 -6.92 12.93 8.34
C PHE A 453 -5.44 13.24 8.13
N ARG A 454 -4.76 12.51 7.25
CA ARG A 454 -3.32 12.68 7.01
C ARG A 454 -2.96 14.10 6.57
N THR A 455 -3.70 14.67 5.63
CA THR A 455 -3.47 16.03 5.14
C THR A 455 -3.70 17.08 6.24
N GLU A 456 -4.76 16.93 7.03
CA GLU A 456 -5.06 17.82 8.16
C GLU A 456 -3.99 17.69 9.26
N PHE A 457 -3.61 16.46 9.60
CA PHE A 457 -2.54 16.17 10.56
C PHE A 457 -1.20 16.82 10.19
N LEU A 458 -0.75 16.63 8.93
CA LEU A 458 0.50 17.24 8.46
C LEU A 458 0.43 18.76 8.44
N THR A 459 -0.74 19.35 8.18
CA THR A 459 -0.94 20.79 8.22
C THR A 459 -0.81 21.31 9.65
N GLU A 460 -1.50 20.69 10.60
CA GLU A 460 -1.51 21.12 12.00
C GLU A 460 -0.16 20.90 12.69
N THR A 461 0.54 19.81 12.36
CA THR A 461 1.89 19.52 12.88
C THR A 461 3.01 20.18 12.08
N ARG A 462 2.70 20.99 11.08
CA ARG A 462 3.66 21.62 10.15
C ARG A 462 4.63 20.63 9.49
N GLY A 463 4.13 19.42 9.23
CA GLY A 463 4.91 18.33 8.63
C GLY A 463 5.90 17.64 9.55
N THR A 464 5.93 17.97 10.85
CA THR A 464 6.88 17.35 11.79
C THR A 464 6.36 16.06 12.40
N GLY A 465 5.02 15.86 12.48
CA GLY A 465 4.43 14.67 13.08
C GLY A 465 4.54 13.44 12.18
N ILE A 466 4.60 12.28 12.80
CA ILE A 466 4.59 10.97 12.15
C ILE A 466 3.27 10.28 12.49
N LEU A 467 2.64 9.65 11.50
CA LEU A 467 1.32 9.05 11.63
C LEU A 467 1.27 7.69 10.93
N HIS A 468 0.81 6.67 11.66
CA HIS A 468 0.60 5.32 11.13
C HIS A 468 -0.71 4.74 11.64
N HIS A 469 -1.39 3.97 10.80
CA HIS A 469 -2.60 3.27 11.20
C HIS A 469 -2.66 1.87 10.58
N VAL A 470 -3.40 0.98 11.23
CA VAL A 470 -3.58 -0.41 10.80
C VAL A 470 -4.94 -0.90 11.27
N PHE A 471 -5.58 -1.76 10.48
CA PHE A 471 -6.83 -2.40 10.86
C PHE A 471 -6.68 -3.16 12.19
N ASP A 472 -7.60 -2.96 13.13
CA ASP A 472 -7.64 -3.63 14.42
C ASP A 472 -8.79 -4.64 14.47
N ARG A 473 -10.05 -4.18 14.34
CA ARG A 473 -11.27 -5.00 14.43
C ARG A 473 -12.50 -4.33 13.84
N TYR A 474 -13.61 -5.06 13.78
CA TYR A 474 -14.93 -4.51 13.50
C TYR A 474 -15.65 -4.13 14.79
N GLU A 475 -16.27 -2.95 14.82
CA GLU A 475 -17.11 -2.46 15.93
C GLU A 475 -18.47 -1.98 15.42
N PRO A 476 -19.52 -1.94 16.28
CA PRO A 476 -20.80 -1.36 15.89
C PRO A 476 -20.65 0.06 15.35
N TRP A 477 -21.47 0.40 14.36
CA TRP A 477 -21.47 1.72 13.72
C TRP A 477 -21.50 2.89 14.72
N HIS A 478 -20.52 3.81 14.65
CA HIS A 478 -20.33 4.92 15.60
C HIS A 478 -21.17 6.17 15.29
N GLY A 479 -22.15 6.08 14.39
CA GLY A 479 -23.01 7.19 14.01
C GLY A 479 -22.40 8.10 12.92
N GLU A 480 -23.01 9.25 12.64
CA GLU A 480 -22.55 10.16 11.61
C GLU A 480 -21.18 10.77 11.95
N LEU A 481 -20.37 10.95 10.91
CA LEU A 481 -19.04 11.53 10.98
C LEU A 481 -18.85 12.49 9.80
N ARG A 482 -18.43 13.73 10.08
CA ARG A 482 -18.12 14.74 9.06
C ARG A 482 -16.61 14.93 8.98
N THR A 483 -16.02 14.57 7.86
CA THR A 483 -14.56 14.63 7.66
C THR A 483 -14.10 15.94 7.03
N ARG A 484 -14.94 16.62 6.26
CA ARG A 484 -14.62 17.90 5.61
C ARG A 484 -15.65 18.98 5.95
N PRO A 485 -15.26 20.04 6.67
CA PRO A 485 -16.15 21.16 7.01
C PRO A 485 -16.36 22.16 5.85
N THR A 486 -15.42 22.24 4.90
CA THR A 486 -15.39 23.22 3.79
C THR A 486 -16.18 22.75 2.57
N GLY A 487 -16.72 23.67 1.78
CA GLY A 487 -17.40 23.40 0.50
C GLY A 487 -16.45 23.38 -0.70
N SER A 488 -17.02 23.28 -1.89
CA SER A 488 -16.31 23.32 -3.17
C SER A 488 -16.68 24.56 -3.97
N LEU A 489 -15.71 25.15 -4.68
CA LEU A 489 -15.93 26.13 -5.73
C LEU A 489 -16.13 25.37 -7.04
N VAL A 490 -17.34 25.40 -7.60
CA VAL A 490 -17.77 24.59 -8.74
C VAL A 490 -17.95 25.47 -9.98
N ALA A 491 -17.30 25.13 -11.09
CA ALA A 491 -17.47 25.89 -12.33
C ALA A 491 -18.90 25.76 -12.87
N ASP A 492 -19.49 26.89 -13.29
CA ASP A 492 -20.86 26.99 -13.79
C ASP A 492 -20.95 26.84 -15.33
N ARG A 493 -19.83 26.81 -16.02
CA ARG A 493 -19.76 26.73 -17.49
C ARG A 493 -18.42 26.25 -17.99
N ARG A 494 -18.38 25.94 -19.29
CA ARG A 494 -17.16 25.56 -20.01
C ARG A 494 -16.40 26.78 -20.52
N GLY A 495 -15.07 26.69 -20.54
CA GLY A 495 -14.13 27.65 -21.16
C GLY A 495 -12.78 27.68 -20.43
N PRO A 496 -11.81 28.48 -20.93
CA PRO A 496 -10.54 28.66 -20.25
C PRO A 496 -10.69 29.57 -19.02
N ALA A 497 -10.06 29.19 -17.91
CA ALA A 497 -10.01 30.01 -16.72
C ALA A 497 -9.20 31.29 -16.97
N THR A 498 -9.72 32.46 -16.55
CA THR A 498 -9.07 33.74 -16.75
C THR A 498 -8.41 34.26 -15.46
N SER A 499 -7.29 34.96 -15.58
CA SER A 499 -6.61 35.56 -14.44
C SER A 499 -7.54 36.52 -13.66
N PHE A 500 -8.42 37.23 -14.35
CA PHE A 500 -9.38 38.13 -13.74
C PHE A 500 -10.42 37.39 -12.89
N ALA A 501 -10.96 36.29 -13.40
CA ALA A 501 -11.90 35.46 -12.63
C ALA A 501 -11.23 34.86 -11.41
N LEU A 502 -10.05 34.23 -11.59
CA LEU A 502 -9.32 33.58 -10.51
C LEU A 502 -8.93 34.55 -9.39
N GLN A 503 -8.55 35.80 -9.69
CA GLN A 503 -8.26 36.81 -8.69
C GLN A 503 -9.45 37.06 -7.77
N ASN A 504 -10.65 37.17 -8.33
CA ASN A 504 -11.86 37.38 -7.54
C ASN A 504 -12.28 36.12 -6.76
N LEU A 505 -11.98 34.92 -7.28
CA LEU A 505 -12.32 33.67 -6.64
C LEU A 505 -11.40 33.33 -5.48
N GLN A 506 -10.14 33.78 -5.50
CA GLN A 506 -9.19 33.61 -4.39
C GLN A 506 -9.64 34.25 -3.08
N GLU A 507 -10.53 35.27 -3.14
CA GLU A 507 -11.19 35.83 -1.95
C GLU A 507 -12.18 34.85 -1.29
N ARG A 508 -12.63 33.84 -2.03
CA ARG A 508 -13.62 32.83 -1.57
C ARG A 508 -12.98 31.57 -1.03
N GLY A 509 -11.72 31.29 -1.41
CA GLY A 509 -11.03 30.10 -0.98
C GLY A 509 -9.77 29.77 -1.80
N ALA A 510 -9.22 28.59 -1.60
CA ALA A 510 -8.00 28.14 -2.26
C ALA A 510 -8.32 27.55 -3.66
N MET A 511 -7.60 28.01 -4.68
CA MET A 511 -7.78 27.51 -6.06
C MET A 511 -6.92 26.28 -6.31
N PHE A 512 -7.46 25.33 -7.08
CA PHE A 512 -6.74 24.13 -7.55
C PHE A 512 -6.19 24.28 -8.96
N ILE A 513 -6.68 25.25 -9.71
CA ILE A 513 -6.34 25.50 -11.10
C ILE A 513 -5.67 26.85 -11.31
N GLY A 514 -4.85 26.95 -12.34
CA GLY A 514 -4.25 28.19 -12.81
C GLY A 514 -4.99 28.83 -13.99
N PRO A 515 -4.53 30.03 -14.45
CA PRO A 515 -5.02 30.65 -15.67
C PRO A 515 -4.85 29.72 -16.87
N THR A 516 -5.72 29.88 -17.87
CA THR A 516 -5.76 29.10 -19.13
C THR A 516 -6.20 27.63 -18.98
N THR A 517 -6.38 27.12 -17.77
CA THR A 517 -6.91 25.78 -17.55
C THR A 517 -8.32 25.68 -18.12
N GLU A 518 -8.59 24.69 -18.98
CA GLU A 518 -9.93 24.47 -19.51
C GLU A 518 -10.82 23.87 -18.43
N VAL A 519 -11.92 24.52 -18.12
CA VAL A 519 -12.93 24.08 -17.15
C VAL A 519 -14.24 23.75 -17.85
N TYR A 520 -15.10 22.97 -17.18
CA TYR A 520 -16.45 22.65 -17.63
C TYR A 520 -17.44 22.73 -16.46
N GLU A 521 -18.73 22.82 -16.76
CA GLU A 521 -19.79 22.84 -15.75
C GLU A 521 -19.70 21.61 -14.84
N GLY A 522 -19.72 21.85 -13.51
CA GLY A 522 -19.59 20.81 -12.51
C GLY A 522 -18.14 20.46 -12.13
N MET A 523 -17.12 21.00 -12.80
CA MET A 523 -15.72 20.85 -12.40
C MET A 523 -15.44 21.64 -11.12
N ILE A 524 -14.76 21.05 -10.15
CA ILE A 524 -14.34 21.71 -8.93
C ILE A 524 -13.02 22.42 -9.20
N VAL A 525 -13.01 23.73 -9.04
CA VAL A 525 -11.88 24.60 -9.34
C VAL A 525 -11.14 25.09 -8.11
N GLY A 526 -11.69 24.83 -6.93
CA GLY A 526 -11.10 25.23 -5.65
C GLY A 526 -11.91 24.78 -4.45
N GLU A 527 -11.33 24.96 -3.27
CA GLU A 527 -11.96 24.75 -1.97
C GLU A 527 -12.63 26.04 -1.50
N ASN A 528 -13.91 26.00 -1.13
CA ASN A 528 -14.60 27.14 -0.57
C ASN A 528 -14.27 27.28 0.92
N ALA A 529 -13.96 28.48 1.38
CA ALA A 529 -13.75 28.77 2.81
C ALA A 529 -15.00 28.54 3.67
N ARG A 530 -16.20 28.47 3.06
CA ARG A 530 -17.48 28.18 3.73
C ARG A 530 -17.84 26.70 3.56
N SER A 531 -18.77 26.24 4.38
CA SER A 531 -19.22 24.82 4.38
C SER A 531 -20.07 24.43 3.17
N GLU A 532 -20.65 25.40 2.46
CA GLU A 532 -21.52 25.16 1.31
C GLU A 532 -20.75 25.27 0.00
N ASP A 533 -21.20 24.50 -1.00
CA ASP A 533 -20.68 24.62 -2.36
C ASP A 533 -21.13 25.93 -3.00
N LEU A 534 -20.28 26.46 -3.86
CA LEU A 534 -20.57 27.71 -4.57
C LEU A 534 -20.30 27.51 -6.06
N ASP A 535 -21.36 27.64 -6.88
CA ASP A 535 -21.22 27.69 -8.34
C ASP A 535 -20.60 29.05 -8.74
N VAL A 536 -19.49 28.97 -9.52
CA VAL A 536 -18.66 30.14 -9.85
C VAL A 536 -18.32 30.20 -11.33
N ASN A 537 -18.17 31.40 -11.86
CA ASN A 537 -17.72 31.64 -13.22
C ASN A 537 -16.20 31.87 -13.25
N ALA A 538 -15.44 30.78 -13.54
CA ALA A 538 -13.99 30.85 -13.67
C ALA A 538 -13.51 31.42 -15.03
N THR A 539 -14.41 31.59 -16.00
CA THR A 539 -14.09 32.03 -17.37
C THR A 539 -14.40 33.51 -17.63
N LYS A 540 -14.77 34.24 -16.58
CA LYS A 540 -15.18 35.64 -16.71
C LYS A 540 -14.01 36.52 -17.14
N GLU A 541 -14.16 37.21 -18.28
CA GLU A 541 -13.20 38.18 -18.77
C GLU A 541 -13.41 39.58 -18.17
N LYS A 542 -12.33 40.35 -18.08
CA LYS A 542 -12.41 41.77 -17.71
C LYS A 542 -13.12 42.52 -18.83
N LYS A 543 -14.26 43.16 -18.54
CA LYS A 543 -14.92 44.03 -19.52
C LYS A 543 -13.99 45.20 -19.83
N LEU A 544 -13.65 45.36 -21.10
CA LEU A 544 -12.93 46.53 -21.59
C LEU A 544 -13.86 47.75 -21.47
N THR A 545 -13.55 48.66 -20.57
CA THR A 545 -14.20 49.98 -20.49
C THR A 545 -13.41 50.95 -21.32
N ASN A 546 -14.10 51.76 -22.16
CA ASN A 546 -13.47 52.74 -23.04
C ASN A 546 -12.80 53.92 -22.32
N MET A 547 -12.67 53.93 -21.01
CA MET A 547 -11.91 54.89 -20.24
C MET A 547 -10.48 54.41 -20.03
N ARG A 548 -9.54 55.01 -20.76
CA ARG A 548 -8.11 54.93 -20.48
C ARG A 548 -7.83 55.66 -19.16
N SER A 549 -7.79 54.95 -18.04
CA SER A 549 -7.13 55.45 -16.85
C SER A 549 -5.66 54.96 -16.91
N SER A 550 -4.74 55.87 -16.72
CA SER A 550 -3.30 55.61 -16.73
C SER A 550 -2.78 54.71 -15.59
N THR A 551 -3.69 54.22 -14.74
CA THR A 551 -3.45 53.30 -13.61
C THR A 551 -4.02 51.91 -13.84
N ALA A 552 -4.42 51.53 -15.06
CA ALA A 552 -5.21 50.31 -15.33
C ALA A 552 -4.41 49.04 -15.61
N ASP A 553 -3.09 49.07 -15.63
CA ASP A 553 -2.25 47.91 -15.75
C ASP A 553 -1.65 47.48 -14.40
N GLU A 554 -2.51 47.34 -13.38
CA GLU A 554 -2.13 46.58 -12.19
C GLU A 554 -1.89 45.14 -12.62
N LEU A 555 -0.64 44.70 -12.50
CA LEU A 555 -0.25 43.30 -12.65
C LEU A 555 -1.09 42.47 -11.69
N VAL A 556 -1.97 41.64 -12.25
CA VAL A 556 -2.77 40.69 -11.48
C VAL A 556 -1.81 39.70 -10.80
N ARG A 557 -1.59 39.85 -9.51
CA ARG A 557 -0.83 38.88 -8.70
C ARG A 557 -1.79 37.81 -8.20
N LEU A 558 -1.68 36.63 -8.75
CA LEU A 558 -2.41 35.46 -8.26
C LEU A 558 -1.58 34.73 -7.21
N ILE A 559 -2.24 34.23 -6.17
CA ILE A 559 -1.68 33.25 -5.28
C ILE A 559 -1.53 31.97 -6.11
N PRO A 560 -0.36 31.28 -6.08
CA PRO A 560 -0.19 30.03 -6.80
C PRO A 560 -1.29 29.01 -6.47
N PRO A 561 -1.83 28.29 -7.46
CA PRO A 561 -2.83 27.28 -7.19
C PRO A 561 -2.20 26.12 -6.39
N ARG A 562 -3.02 25.43 -5.60
CA ARG A 562 -2.65 24.19 -4.90
C ARG A 562 -3.03 23.00 -5.81
N PRO A 563 -2.10 22.46 -6.63
CA PRO A 563 -2.40 21.26 -7.39
C PRO A 563 -2.65 20.09 -6.42
N MET A 564 -3.66 19.27 -6.72
CA MET A 564 -4.04 18.14 -5.91
C MET A 564 -3.46 16.86 -6.52
N SER A 565 -2.71 16.08 -5.74
CA SER A 565 -2.34 14.72 -6.12
C SER A 565 -3.57 13.81 -6.13
N LEU A 566 -3.44 12.59 -6.64
CA LEU A 566 -4.54 11.61 -6.61
C LEU A 566 -4.96 11.30 -5.17
N GLU A 567 -4.01 11.07 -4.27
CA GLU A 567 -4.26 10.78 -2.86
C GLU A 567 -4.96 11.96 -2.17
N GLN A 568 -4.44 13.17 -2.33
CA GLN A 568 -5.07 14.38 -1.79
C GLN A 568 -6.48 14.59 -2.33
N SER A 569 -6.71 14.23 -3.59
CA SER A 569 -8.03 14.31 -4.22
C SER A 569 -9.01 13.28 -3.63
N LEU A 570 -8.56 12.04 -3.37
CA LEU A 570 -9.35 11.00 -2.70
C LEU A 570 -9.75 11.40 -1.29
N GLU A 571 -8.85 12.00 -0.55
CA GLU A 571 -9.11 12.53 0.79
C GLU A 571 -10.10 13.73 0.78
N PHE A 572 -10.01 14.57 -0.25
CA PHE A 572 -10.78 15.81 -0.33
C PHE A 572 -12.25 15.61 -0.71
N ILE A 573 -12.56 14.69 -1.65
CA ILE A 573 -13.91 14.56 -2.23
C ILE A 573 -14.98 14.15 -1.21
N ARG A 574 -16.21 14.65 -1.42
CA ARG A 574 -17.43 14.22 -0.73
C ARG A 574 -18.17 13.14 -1.53
N GLU A 575 -19.25 12.59 -0.98
CA GLU A 575 -20.06 11.52 -1.61
C GLU A 575 -20.72 11.92 -2.93
N ASP A 576 -20.98 13.22 -3.12
CA ASP A 576 -21.53 13.81 -4.35
C ASP A 576 -20.46 14.27 -5.35
N GLU A 577 -19.20 13.97 -5.06
CA GLU A 577 -18.03 14.34 -5.84
C GLU A 577 -17.27 13.12 -6.32
N CYS A 578 -16.51 13.26 -7.39
CA CYS A 578 -15.63 12.24 -7.93
C CYS A 578 -14.39 12.86 -8.57
N ILE A 579 -13.41 12.02 -8.83
CA ILE A 579 -12.16 12.39 -9.46
C ILE A 579 -12.18 11.91 -10.90
N GLU A 580 -11.85 12.79 -11.83
CA GLU A 580 -11.51 12.46 -13.20
C GLU A 580 -10.00 12.25 -13.27
N VAL A 581 -9.57 11.02 -13.57
CA VAL A 581 -8.17 10.63 -13.67
C VAL A 581 -7.85 10.32 -15.12
N THR A 582 -6.85 11.00 -15.65
CA THR A 582 -6.36 10.80 -17.02
C THR A 582 -4.85 10.65 -17.02
N PRO A 583 -4.19 10.20 -18.10
CA PRO A 583 -2.74 10.12 -18.18
C PRO A 583 -2.02 11.43 -17.82
N ALA A 584 -2.59 12.57 -18.20
CA ALA A 584 -1.97 13.88 -18.02
C ALA A 584 -2.50 14.68 -16.82
N SER A 585 -3.73 14.38 -16.33
CA SER A 585 -4.42 15.26 -15.38
C SER A 585 -5.21 14.49 -14.31
N VAL A 586 -5.29 15.09 -13.12
CA VAL A 586 -6.23 14.71 -12.07
C VAL A 586 -7.15 15.92 -11.83
N ARG A 587 -8.46 15.75 -12.03
CA ARG A 587 -9.46 16.82 -11.89
C ARG A 587 -10.55 16.38 -10.94
N LEU A 588 -11.01 17.29 -10.11
CA LEU A 588 -12.15 17.07 -9.23
C LEU A 588 -13.43 17.55 -9.92
N ARG A 589 -14.52 16.81 -9.76
CA ARG A 589 -15.81 17.23 -10.30
C ARG A 589 -16.99 16.73 -9.46
N LYS A 590 -18.14 17.33 -9.66
CA LYS A 590 -19.41 16.79 -9.15
C LYS A 590 -19.80 15.53 -9.97
N VAL A 591 -20.46 14.59 -9.30
CA VAL A 591 -21.04 13.40 -9.98
C VAL A 591 -22.12 13.86 -10.95
N GLU A 592 -23.06 14.72 -10.51
CA GLU A 592 -24.01 15.41 -11.36
C GLU A 592 -23.43 16.75 -11.80
N LEU A 593 -23.20 16.93 -13.08
CA LEU A 593 -22.56 18.15 -13.61
C LEU A 593 -23.51 19.35 -13.65
N ASP A 594 -24.79 19.13 -13.98
CA ASP A 594 -25.81 20.18 -14.13
C ASP A 594 -26.17 20.83 -12.77
N ALA A 595 -25.96 22.14 -12.66
CA ALA A 595 -26.22 22.89 -11.43
C ALA A 595 -27.70 22.84 -11.00
N SER A 596 -28.64 22.88 -11.94
CA SER A 596 -30.08 22.88 -11.64
C SER A 596 -30.51 21.52 -11.08
N ARG A 597 -29.95 20.43 -11.62
CA ARG A 597 -30.20 19.08 -11.11
C ARG A 597 -29.63 18.88 -9.72
N ARG A 598 -28.40 19.37 -9.44
CA ARG A 598 -27.80 19.34 -8.10
C ARG A 598 -28.69 20.03 -7.08
N GLN A 599 -29.16 21.26 -7.37
CA GLN A 599 -30.05 22.03 -6.49
C GLN A 599 -31.40 21.32 -6.26
N SER A 600 -31.99 20.74 -7.31
CA SER A 600 -33.24 19.96 -7.19
C SER A 600 -33.06 18.72 -6.30
N ALA A 601 -31.97 17.99 -6.47
CA ALA A 601 -31.65 16.82 -5.65
C ALA A 601 -31.42 17.18 -4.17
N ALA A 602 -30.69 18.26 -3.90
CA ALA A 602 -30.47 18.79 -2.55
C ALA A 602 -31.79 19.18 -1.86
N SER A 603 -32.68 19.87 -2.58
CA SER A 603 -34.01 20.23 -2.07
C SER A 603 -34.89 19.02 -1.74
N LYS A 604 -34.85 17.98 -2.58
CA LYS A 604 -35.58 16.72 -2.32
C LYS A 604 -35.04 16.00 -1.07
N LYS A 605 -33.71 15.93 -0.92
CA LYS A 605 -33.06 15.30 0.24
C LYS A 605 -33.40 16.04 1.53
N ALA A 606 -33.36 17.37 1.51
CA ALA A 606 -33.74 18.19 2.67
C ALA A 606 -35.21 17.98 3.08
N LYS A 607 -36.13 17.89 2.12
CA LYS A 607 -37.56 17.60 2.40
C LYS A 607 -37.77 16.19 2.96
N ALA A 608 -37.03 15.17 2.45
CA ALA A 608 -37.12 13.81 2.94
C ALA A 608 -36.62 13.67 4.40
N LEU A 609 -35.54 14.37 4.74
CA LEU A 609 -35.01 14.43 6.11
C LEU A 609 -35.96 15.13 7.07
N ALA A 610 -36.63 16.22 6.65
CA ALA A 610 -37.62 16.91 7.45
C ALA A 610 -38.90 16.08 7.71
N THR A 611 -39.25 15.19 6.78
CA THR A 611 -40.40 14.26 6.93
C THR A 611 -40.07 13.01 7.74
N ALA A 612 -38.80 12.60 7.84
CA ALA A 612 -38.37 11.44 8.62
C ALA A 612 -38.04 11.76 10.10
N GLY A 613 -37.90 13.05 10.44
CA GLY A 613 -37.62 13.56 11.80
C GLY A 613 -38.82 14.11 12.55
N GLY A 614 -40.02 13.99 12.01
CA GLY A 614 -41.31 14.27 12.64
C GLY A 614 -42.07 12.98 12.83
#